data_90fc723df703b98c3e79cc9c1dc50060
#
_entry.id   90fc723df703b98c3e79cc9c1dc50060
#
_cell.length_a   1.000
_cell.length_b   1.000
_cell.length_c   1.000
_cell.angle_alpha   90.00
_cell.angle_beta   90.00
_cell.angle_gamma   90.00
#
_symmetry.space_group_name_H-M   'P 1'
#
loop_
_entity.id
_entity.type
_entity.pdbx_description
1 polymer ?
#
loop_
_entity_poly.entity_id
_entity_poly.type
_entity_poly.pdbx_seq_one_letter_code
_entity_poly.pdbx_strand_id
1 'polypeptide(L)'
;MKFLVVGAGLTGAVIARELANSNHHVTIIDQRLHLAGNCYTRRDENTQIMEHVYGPHIFHTSDEEVWEYINQFGKFKAFINRVKTTYEDEVYSLPINLHTINQFYKKSLKPSEAKQWIQSIAETEIKEPQNFEEQALKFIGKDLYQAFFKGYTQKQWGCDPKNLPASILKRLPVRFDYNDNYFSHKYQGIPEHGYTHIIESITNHQNIEIKLGTGFQSNMKSEFDHIIWTGKLDEWFNYQEGYLGYRTLDFLKGEAEGDFQGTAVMNYGDEQVPYTRISEHKHFTPWENHEKTIYFKEYSRECGEHDIPYYPIRLVNDKVILKKYLKLANQQKKVTFAGRLATYRYMDMDVTIREALDLSELLLSDIKSNKEISSFYHQEEV
;
A
#
# COMPACT_ATOMS: atom_id res chain seq x y z
N MET A 1 8.35 -30.36 6.28
CA MET A 1 8.39 -29.47 7.45
C MET A 1 6.98 -28.96 7.76
N LYS A 2 6.76 -28.52 9.01
CA LYS A 2 5.55 -27.81 9.45
C LYS A 2 5.86 -26.33 9.62
N PHE A 3 5.19 -25.48 8.85
CA PHE A 3 5.34 -24.02 8.89
C PHE A 3 4.16 -23.37 9.59
N LEU A 4 4.44 -22.34 10.37
CA LEU A 4 3.45 -21.38 10.83
C LEU A 4 3.63 -20.08 10.06
N VAL A 5 2.59 -19.62 9.38
CA VAL A 5 2.53 -18.30 8.74
C VAL A 5 1.65 -17.41 9.60
N VAL A 6 2.21 -16.34 10.14
CA VAL A 6 1.49 -15.36 10.97
C VAL A 6 1.13 -14.16 10.11
N GLY A 7 -0.14 -14.05 9.80
CA GLY A 7 -0.75 -13.06 8.93
C GLY A 7 -1.30 -13.65 7.64
N ALA A 8 -2.62 -13.54 7.45
CA ALA A 8 -3.38 -14.04 6.29
C ALA A 8 -3.53 -12.97 5.18
N GLY A 9 -2.59 -12.02 5.10
CA GLY A 9 -2.49 -11.04 4.03
C GLY A 9 -1.80 -11.61 2.79
N LEU A 10 -1.54 -10.74 1.80
CA LEU A 10 -0.98 -11.12 0.50
C LEU A 10 0.38 -11.84 0.62
N THR A 11 1.32 -11.30 1.41
CA THR A 11 2.62 -11.93 1.67
C THR A 11 2.48 -13.34 2.24
N GLY A 12 1.70 -13.48 3.31
CA GLY A 12 1.53 -14.78 3.98
C GLY A 12 0.85 -15.81 3.08
N ALA A 13 -0.17 -15.40 2.32
CA ALA A 13 -0.89 -16.27 1.40
C ALA A 13 0.03 -16.81 0.29
N VAL A 14 0.83 -15.95 -0.36
CA VAL A 14 1.75 -16.33 -1.43
C VAL A 14 2.82 -17.30 -0.90
N ILE A 15 3.49 -16.96 0.21
CA ILE A 15 4.51 -17.84 0.80
C ILE A 15 3.89 -19.19 1.21
N ALA A 16 2.71 -19.19 1.83
CA ALA A 16 2.03 -20.42 2.22
C ALA A 16 1.72 -21.31 1.00
N ARG A 17 1.31 -20.71 -0.11
CA ARG A 17 1.04 -21.43 -1.36
C ARG A 17 2.28 -22.10 -1.90
N GLU A 18 3.41 -21.40 -2.00
CA GLU A 18 4.64 -21.93 -2.56
C GLU A 18 5.25 -23.03 -1.67
N LEU A 19 5.18 -22.88 -0.34
CA LEU A 19 5.55 -23.93 0.59
C LEU A 19 4.66 -25.17 0.46
N ALA A 20 3.35 -24.97 0.33
CA ALA A 20 2.39 -26.08 0.18
C ALA A 20 2.56 -26.82 -1.14
N ASN A 21 2.82 -26.10 -2.25
CA ASN A 21 3.17 -26.65 -3.56
C ASN A 21 4.41 -27.56 -3.49
N SER A 22 5.33 -27.26 -2.57
CA SER A 22 6.54 -28.02 -2.28
C SER A 22 6.36 -29.12 -1.23
N ASN A 23 5.12 -29.56 -0.98
CA ASN A 23 4.74 -30.63 -0.04
C ASN A 23 5.08 -30.34 1.42
N HIS A 24 5.13 -29.09 1.83
CA HIS A 24 5.20 -28.69 3.25
C HIS A 24 3.79 -28.48 3.80
N HIS A 25 3.61 -28.74 5.11
CA HIS A 25 2.36 -28.42 5.81
C HIS A 25 2.44 -27.01 6.35
N VAL A 26 1.45 -26.20 6.07
CA VAL A 26 1.40 -24.79 6.46
C VAL A 26 0.13 -24.53 7.26
N THR A 27 0.29 -23.94 8.43
CA THR A 27 -0.83 -23.36 9.19
C THR A 27 -0.73 -21.84 9.09
N ILE A 28 -1.77 -21.20 8.57
CA ILE A 28 -1.90 -19.72 8.55
C ILE A 28 -2.75 -19.32 9.74
N ILE A 29 -2.27 -18.35 10.53
CA ILE A 29 -3.06 -17.72 11.58
C ILE A 29 -3.19 -16.22 11.32
N ASP A 30 -4.34 -15.65 11.67
CA ASP A 30 -4.53 -14.18 11.70
C ASP A 30 -5.45 -13.83 12.87
N GLN A 31 -5.14 -12.74 13.57
CA GLN A 31 -5.97 -12.22 14.65
C GLN A 31 -7.34 -11.70 14.17
N ARG A 32 -7.43 -11.30 12.89
CA ARG A 32 -8.69 -10.88 12.25
C ARG A 32 -9.55 -12.10 11.90
N LEU A 33 -10.86 -11.86 11.76
CA LEU A 33 -11.83 -12.89 11.38
C LEU A 33 -12.00 -13.04 9.86
N HIS A 34 -11.07 -12.50 9.07
CA HIS A 34 -11.09 -12.54 7.62
C HIS A 34 -9.69 -12.67 7.03
N LEU A 35 -9.61 -13.18 5.82
CA LEU A 35 -8.41 -13.23 4.98
C LEU A 35 -8.10 -11.86 4.35
N ALA A 36 -7.03 -11.80 3.57
CA ALA A 36 -6.60 -10.69 2.74
C ALA A 36 -6.00 -9.48 3.47
N GLY A 37 -5.87 -9.51 4.81
CA GLY A 37 -5.23 -8.41 5.54
C GLY A 37 -5.83 -7.05 5.18
N ASN A 38 -5.01 -6.06 4.81
CA ASN A 38 -5.49 -4.73 4.41
C ASN A 38 -6.10 -4.70 2.99
N CYS A 39 -5.97 -5.77 2.18
CA CYS A 39 -6.65 -5.88 0.89
C CYS A 39 -8.07 -6.47 1.02
N TYR A 40 -8.58 -6.66 2.23
CA TYR A 40 -9.90 -7.25 2.45
C TYR A 40 -11.00 -6.51 1.72
N THR A 41 -11.78 -7.26 0.94
CA THR A 41 -12.97 -6.78 0.25
C THR A 41 -14.16 -7.64 0.63
N ARG A 42 -15.34 -7.03 0.66
CA ARG A 42 -16.60 -7.73 0.86
C ARG A 42 -17.70 -7.05 0.05
N ARG A 43 -18.84 -7.72 -0.09
CA ARG A 43 -20.05 -7.07 -0.58
C ARG A 43 -20.71 -6.33 0.58
N ASP A 44 -21.04 -5.06 0.35
CA ASP A 44 -21.87 -4.30 1.28
C ASP A 44 -23.25 -4.94 1.40
N GLU A 45 -23.75 -5.07 2.61
CA GLU A 45 -24.98 -5.81 2.88
C GLU A 45 -26.24 -5.16 2.24
N ASN A 46 -26.26 -3.83 2.17
CA ASN A 46 -27.42 -3.08 1.68
C ASN A 46 -27.38 -2.86 0.17
N THR A 47 -26.21 -2.50 -0.36
CA THR A 47 -26.06 -2.06 -1.75
C THR A 47 -25.46 -3.12 -2.67
N GLN A 48 -24.87 -4.17 -2.10
CA GLN A 48 -24.13 -5.22 -2.80
C GLN A 48 -22.90 -4.69 -3.58
N ILE A 49 -22.52 -3.45 -3.37
CA ILE A 49 -21.31 -2.86 -3.94
C ILE A 49 -20.08 -3.51 -3.31
N MET A 50 -19.02 -3.76 -4.11
CA MET A 50 -17.75 -4.26 -3.62
C MET A 50 -17.07 -3.20 -2.73
N GLU A 51 -17.03 -3.47 -1.44
CA GLU A 51 -16.41 -2.60 -0.44
C GLU A 51 -14.94 -2.96 -0.24
N HIS A 52 -14.04 -2.01 -0.41
CA HIS A 52 -12.62 -2.11 -0.01
C HIS A 52 -12.52 -1.60 1.43
N VAL A 53 -12.63 -2.51 2.40
CA VAL A 53 -12.86 -2.18 3.83
C VAL A 53 -11.76 -1.32 4.43
N TYR A 54 -10.51 -1.53 4.02
CA TYR A 54 -9.33 -0.81 4.52
C TYR A 54 -8.78 0.19 3.49
N GLY A 55 -9.68 0.79 2.71
CA GLY A 55 -9.32 1.74 1.66
C GLY A 55 -9.11 1.08 0.29
N PRO A 56 -9.18 1.87 -0.79
CA PRO A 56 -9.15 1.34 -2.14
C PRO A 56 -7.80 0.75 -2.49
N HIS A 57 -7.83 -0.43 -3.08
CA HIS A 57 -6.68 -1.12 -3.64
C HIS A 57 -6.91 -1.34 -5.13
N ILE A 58 -6.00 -0.87 -5.96
CA ILE A 58 -5.97 -1.11 -7.40
C ILE A 58 -4.67 -1.85 -7.70
N PHE A 59 -4.78 -3.03 -8.29
CA PHE A 59 -3.61 -3.81 -8.67
C PHE A 59 -2.97 -3.22 -9.92
N HIS A 60 -1.67 -3.01 -9.88
CA HIS A 60 -0.89 -2.53 -11.01
C HIS A 60 0.52 -3.11 -10.96
N THR A 61 1.05 -3.48 -12.12
CA THR A 61 2.42 -3.99 -12.25
C THR A 61 2.94 -3.85 -13.68
N SER A 62 4.26 -3.81 -13.84
CA SER A 62 4.94 -4.04 -15.11
C SER A 62 5.70 -5.36 -15.12
N ASP A 63 5.69 -6.08 -13.99
CA ASP A 63 6.26 -7.42 -13.85
C ASP A 63 5.28 -8.45 -14.42
N GLU A 64 5.69 -9.09 -15.53
CA GLU A 64 4.86 -10.04 -16.26
C GLU A 64 4.61 -11.32 -15.46
N GLU A 65 5.62 -11.80 -14.75
CA GLU A 65 5.55 -13.01 -13.93
C GLU A 65 4.59 -12.83 -12.75
N VAL A 66 4.64 -11.67 -12.07
CA VAL A 66 3.68 -11.31 -11.01
C VAL A 66 2.26 -11.21 -11.56
N TRP A 67 2.09 -10.63 -12.76
CA TRP A 67 0.79 -10.54 -13.41
C TRP A 67 0.24 -11.93 -13.78
N GLU A 68 1.07 -12.80 -14.35
CA GLU A 68 0.69 -14.17 -14.67
C GLU A 68 0.38 -14.98 -13.42
N TYR A 69 1.18 -14.83 -12.37
CA TYR A 69 0.96 -15.52 -11.09
C TYR A 69 -0.41 -15.18 -10.50
N ILE A 70 -0.71 -13.89 -10.32
CA ILE A 70 -1.95 -13.50 -9.64
C ILE A 70 -3.20 -13.86 -10.44
N ASN A 71 -3.12 -13.88 -11.79
CA ASN A 71 -4.23 -14.25 -12.66
C ASN A 71 -4.56 -15.75 -12.64
N GLN A 72 -3.71 -16.61 -12.07
CA GLN A 72 -4.05 -18.02 -11.84
C GLN A 72 -5.14 -18.19 -10.76
N PHE A 73 -5.29 -17.19 -9.88
CA PHE A 73 -6.17 -17.27 -8.72
C PHE A 73 -7.49 -16.48 -8.87
N GLY A 74 -7.64 -15.76 -9.95
CA GLY A 74 -8.87 -15.06 -10.27
C GLY A 74 -8.71 -14.09 -11.44
N LYS A 75 -9.83 -13.72 -12.02
CA LYS A 75 -9.88 -12.85 -13.19
C LYS A 75 -9.81 -11.39 -12.77
N PHE A 76 -8.89 -10.65 -13.38
CA PHE A 76 -8.82 -9.20 -13.25
C PHE A 76 -9.56 -8.51 -14.40
N LYS A 77 -10.39 -7.54 -14.07
CA LYS A 77 -10.99 -6.60 -15.02
C LYS A 77 -10.07 -5.41 -15.17
N ALA A 78 -9.86 -4.98 -16.41
CA ALA A 78 -9.08 -3.79 -16.69
C ALA A 78 -9.67 -2.57 -15.98
N PHE A 79 -8.86 -1.88 -15.21
CA PHE A 79 -9.24 -0.68 -14.48
C PHE A 79 -8.09 0.32 -14.48
N ILE A 80 -8.34 1.52 -15.01
CA ILE A 80 -7.36 2.61 -15.00
C ILE A 80 -7.77 3.60 -13.91
N ASN A 81 -6.95 3.72 -12.88
CA ASN A 81 -7.20 4.69 -11.82
C ASN A 81 -6.95 6.11 -12.32
N ARG A 82 -7.97 6.97 -12.22
CA ARG A 82 -7.89 8.41 -12.52
C ARG A 82 -8.31 9.17 -11.29
N VAL A 83 -7.32 9.73 -10.61
CA VAL A 83 -7.51 10.47 -9.36
C VAL A 83 -7.84 11.92 -9.67
N LYS A 84 -8.83 12.45 -9.00
CA LYS A 84 -9.14 13.89 -9.00
C LYS A 84 -8.72 14.50 -7.65
N THR A 85 -8.56 15.82 -7.64
CA THR A 85 -8.30 16.57 -6.41
C THR A 85 -9.06 17.89 -6.44
N THR A 86 -9.49 18.35 -5.27
CA THR A 86 -10.09 19.69 -5.12
C THR A 86 -9.04 20.69 -4.64
N TYR A 87 -9.16 21.91 -5.09
CA TYR A 87 -8.45 23.07 -4.57
C TYR A 87 -9.25 24.35 -4.89
N GLU A 88 -9.55 25.18 -3.89
CA GLU A 88 -10.32 26.44 -4.02
C GLU A 88 -11.63 26.28 -4.84
N ASP A 89 -12.44 25.25 -4.49
CA ASP A 89 -13.71 24.92 -5.13
C ASP A 89 -13.61 24.46 -6.60
N GLU A 90 -12.41 24.28 -7.16
CA GLU A 90 -12.19 23.70 -8.46
C GLU A 90 -11.71 22.24 -8.38
N VAL A 91 -11.99 21.44 -9.43
CA VAL A 91 -11.58 20.03 -9.51
C VAL A 91 -10.50 19.88 -10.58
N TYR A 92 -9.39 19.25 -10.19
CA TYR A 92 -8.23 19.02 -11.03
C TYR A 92 -7.93 17.52 -11.21
N SER A 93 -7.22 17.16 -12.26
CA SER A 93 -6.73 15.82 -12.51
C SER A 93 -5.35 15.59 -11.86
N LEU A 94 -5.15 14.40 -11.25
CA LEU A 94 -3.83 13.94 -10.77
C LEU A 94 -3.44 12.63 -11.47
N PRO A 95 -2.12 12.39 -11.67
CA PRO A 95 -0.99 13.26 -11.35
C PRO A 95 -1.03 14.55 -12.16
N ILE A 96 -0.28 15.59 -11.73
CA ILE A 96 -0.19 16.86 -12.46
C ILE A 96 0.18 16.57 -13.91
N ASN A 97 -0.65 17.01 -14.84
CA ASN A 97 -0.50 16.80 -16.27
C ASN A 97 -0.78 18.10 -17.04
N LEU A 98 -0.67 18.08 -18.37
CA LEU A 98 -0.84 19.28 -19.18
C LEU A 98 -2.22 19.93 -19.00
N HIS A 99 -3.28 19.13 -18.79
CA HIS A 99 -4.60 19.68 -18.50
C HIS A 99 -4.61 20.42 -17.14
N THR A 100 -4.07 19.78 -16.10
CA THR A 100 -3.95 20.37 -14.75
C THR A 100 -3.17 21.69 -14.78
N ILE A 101 -2.02 21.72 -15.47
CA ILE A 101 -1.18 22.91 -15.61
C ILE A 101 -1.95 24.04 -16.30
N ASN A 102 -2.58 23.74 -17.43
CA ASN A 102 -3.32 24.73 -18.21
C ASN A 102 -4.53 25.28 -17.46
N GLN A 103 -5.30 24.41 -16.80
CA GLN A 103 -6.45 24.80 -15.99
C GLN A 103 -6.02 25.69 -14.82
N PHE A 104 -5.01 25.26 -14.05
CA PHE A 104 -4.56 25.96 -12.85
C PHE A 104 -4.02 27.36 -13.17
N TYR A 105 -3.20 27.51 -14.20
CA TYR A 105 -2.62 28.79 -14.60
C TYR A 105 -3.48 29.58 -15.61
N LYS A 106 -4.68 29.06 -15.96
CA LYS A 106 -5.60 29.68 -16.95
C LYS A 106 -4.88 29.97 -18.27
N LYS A 107 -4.12 28.98 -18.77
CA LYS A 107 -3.30 29.04 -19.99
C LYS A 107 -3.72 27.95 -21.00
N SER A 108 -3.17 28.05 -22.23
CA SER A 108 -3.34 27.07 -23.28
C SER A 108 -1.96 26.65 -23.83
N LEU A 109 -1.07 26.26 -22.93
CA LEU A 109 0.31 25.90 -23.25
C LEU A 109 0.36 24.56 -23.99
N LYS A 110 1.24 24.45 -24.97
CA LYS A 110 1.68 23.19 -25.57
C LYS A 110 2.66 22.46 -24.68
N PRO A 111 2.96 21.17 -24.89
CA PRO A 111 3.87 20.39 -24.04
C PRO A 111 5.22 21.05 -23.74
N SER A 112 5.89 21.60 -24.78
CA SER A 112 7.17 22.27 -24.62
C SER A 112 7.07 23.59 -23.85
N GLU A 113 6.00 24.34 -24.10
CA GLU A 113 5.73 25.61 -23.40
C GLU A 113 5.39 25.37 -21.93
N ALA A 114 4.60 24.35 -21.62
CA ALA A 114 4.29 23.96 -20.25
C ALA A 114 5.55 23.51 -19.50
N LYS A 115 6.44 22.76 -20.14
CA LYS A 115 7.72 22.37 -19.56
C LYS A 115 8.59 23.58 -19.22
N GLN A 116 8.70 24.53 -20.15
CA GLN A 116 9.43 25.79 -19.94
C GLN A 116 8.78 26.65 -18.84
N TRP A 117 7.45 26.71 -18.81
CA TRP A 117 6.69 27.43 -17.78
C TRP A 117 6.98 26.87 -16.39
N ILE A 118 6.85 25.56 -16.20
CA ILE A 118 7.16 24.91 -14.92
C ILE A 118 8.63 25.14 -14.53
N GLN A 119 9.56 25.01 -15.46
CA GLN A 119 10.97 25.31 -15.18
C GLN A 119 11.21 26.77 -14.77
N SER A 120 10.45 27.70 -15.28
CA SER A 120 10.60 29.14 -14.96
C SER A 120 10.07 29.51 -13.56
N ILE A 121 9.15 28.73 -13.00
CA ILE A 121 8.56 28.96 -11.68
C ILE A 121 9.12 28.00 -10.62
N ALA A 122 9.89 27.01 -11.02
CA ALA A 122 10.57 26.07 -10.13
C ALA A 122 11.76 26.74 -9.42
N GLU A 123 12.01 26.37 -8.16
CA GLU A 123 13.14 26.89 -7.38
C GLU A 123 14.42 26.14 -7.74
N THR A 124 15.03 26.49 -8.88
CA THR A 124 16.22 25.84 -9.43
C THR A 124 17.50 26.05 -8.61
N GLU A 125 17.52 27.02 -7.71
CA GLU A 125 18.62 27.26 -6.76
C GLU A 125 18.79 26.10 -5.76
N ILE A 126 17.74 25.32 -5.52
CA ILE A 126 17.79 24.11 -4.68
C ILE A 126 18.50 22.99 -5.45
N LYS A 127 19.80 22.82 -5.20
CA LYS A 127 20.59 21.80 -5.92
C LYS A 127 20.28 20.39 -5.39
N GLU A 128 20.31 20.21 -4.07
CA GLU A 128 20.10 18.92 -3.39
C GLU A 128 18.96 19.07 -2.35
N PRO A 129 17.73 18.75 -2.72
CA PRO A 129 16.61 18.82 -1.81
C PRO A 129 16.78 17.87 -0.62
N GLN A 130 16.66 18.41 0.59
CA GLN A 130 16.84 17.67 1.83
C GLN A 130 15.52 17.06 2.33
N ASN A 131 14.39 17.64 1.92
CA ASN A 131 13.07 17.27 2.39
C ASN A 131 12.02 17.32 1.27
N PHE A 132 10.80 16.88 1.59
CA PHE A 132 9.68 16.85 0.66
C PHE A 132 9.33 18.23 0.08
N GLU A 133 9.28 19.29 0.92
CA GLU A 133 8.96 20.64 0.46
C GLU A 133 9.98 21.13 -0.56
N GLU A 134 11.26 21.06 -0.25
CA GLU A 134 12.33 21.45 -1.18
C GLU A 134 12.30 20.69 -2.50
N GLN A 135 11.98 19.39 -2.43
CA GLN A 135 11.83 18.57 -3.63
C GLN A 135 10.64 19.02 -4.48
N ALA A 136 9.51 19.38 -3.84
CA ALA A 136 8.33 19.90 -4.52
C ALA A 136 8.62 21.28 -5.16
N LEU A 137 9.18 22.21 -4.39
CA LEU A 137 9.53 23.55 -4.88
C LEU A 137 10.47 23.48 -6.10
N LYS A 138 11.47 22.59 -6.06
CA LYS A 138 12.38 22.35 -7.16
C LYS A 138 11.69 21.78 -8.42
N PHE A 139 10.66 20.93 -8.25
CA PHE A 139 10.03 20.25 -9.38
C PHE A 139 8.89 21.03 -10.02
N ILE A 140 8.04 21.64 -9.20
CA ILE A 140 6.75 22.19 -9.64
C ILE A 140 6.50 23.63 -9.23
N GLY A 141 7.42 24.21 -8.45
CA GLY A 141 7.28 25.55 -7.91
C GLY A 141 6.28 25.65 -6.76
N LYS A 142 6.20 26.85 -6.20
CA LYS A 142 5.46 27.13 -4.95
C LYS A 142 3.95 26.92 -5.10
N ASP A 143 3.35 27.43 -6.20
CA ASP A 143 1.90 27.45 -6.33
C ASP A 143 1.29 26.06 -6.43
N LEU A 144 1.84 25.20 -7.29
CA LEU A 144 1.40 23.80 -7.43
C LEU A 144 1.69 22.97 -6.17
N TYR A 145 2.81 23.26 -5.49
CA TYR A 145 3.11 22.65 -4.20
C TYR A 145 2.05 22.98 -3.15
N GLN A 146 1.73 24.26 -3.01
CA GLN A 146 0.72 24.71 -2.05
C GLN A 146 -0.67 24.14 -2.36
N ALA A 147 -1.05 24.14 -3.66
CA ALA A 147 -2.37 23.70 -4.08
C ALA A 147 -2.60 22.19 -3.90
N PHE A 148 -1.63 21.35 -4.30
CA PHE A 148 -1.90 19.93 -4.46
C PHE A 148 -1.13 19.00 -3.53
N PHE A 149 -0.08 19.51 -2.86
CA PHE A 149 0.79 18.63 -2.07
C PHE A 149 0.84 19.00 -0.59
N LYS A 150 0.99 20.27 -0.25
CA LYS A 150 1.25 20.70 1.12
C LYS A 150 0.19 20.20 2.09
N GLY A 151 -1.06 20.63 1.95
CA GLY A 151 -2.13 20.29 2.88
C GLY A 151 -2.48 18.78 2.86
N TYR A 152 -2.47 18.16 1.68
CA TYR A 152 -2.66 16.72 1.56
C TYR A 152 -1.57 15.96 2.33
N THR A 153 -0.30 16.31 2.12
CA THR A 153 0.86 15.66 2.75
C THR A 153 0.84 15.84 4.27
N GLN A 154 0.53 17.04 4.75
CA GLN A 154 0.40 17.32 6.19
C GLN A 154 -0.66 16.42 6.84
N LYS A 155 -1.83 16.29 6.22
CA LYS A 155 -2.91 15.41 6.73
C LYS A 155 -2.51 13.93 6.67
N GLN A 156 -1.96 13.51 5.56
CA GLN A 156 -1.58 12.10 5.35
C GLN A 156 -0.49 11.64 6.33
N TRP A 157 0.53 12.48 6.54
CA TRP A 157 1.69 12.12 7.36
C TRP A 157 1.64 12.67 8.79
N GLY A 158 0.74 13.61 9.08
CA GLY A 158 0.59 14.20 10.41
C GLY A 158 1.76 15.07 10.83
N CYS A 159 2.59 15.55 9.90
CA CYS A 159 3.73 16.41 10.18
C CYS A 159 3.97 17.41 9.04
N ASP A 160 4.79 18.43 9.31
CA ASP A 160 5.21 19.38 8.29
C ASP A 160 6.00 18.64 7.18
N PRO A 161 5.71 18.89 5.89
CA PRO A 161 6.46 18.31 4.76
C PRO A 161 7.98 18.53 4.81
N LYS A 162 8.46 19.54 5.52
CA LYS A 162 9.89 19.77 5.81
C LYS A 162 10.54 18.64 6.63
N ASN A 163 9.74 17.92 7.39
CA ASN A 163 10.21 16.79 8.20
C ASN A 163 10.18 15.45 7.46
N LEU A 164 9.67 15.44 6.23
CA LEU A 164 9.57 14.22 5.40
C LEU A 164 10.74 14.13 4.42
N PRO A 165 11.23 12.90 4.13
CA PRO A 165 12.29 12.71 3.16
C PRO A 165 11.89 13.17 1.74
N ALA A 166 12.81 13.77 1.00
CA ALA A 166 12.60 14.18 -0.40
C ALA A 166 12.17 13.01 -1.31
N SER A 167 12.56 11.78 -0.97
CA SER A 167 12.26 10.57 -1.73
C SER A 167 10.76 10.25 -1.85
N ILE A 168 9.92 10.76 -0.95
CA ILE A 168 8.47 10.56 -0.99
C ILE A 168 7.87 11.17 -2.25
N LEU A 169 8.31 12.38 -2.66
CA LEU A 169 7.80 13.07 -3.85
C LEU A 169 8.28 12.46 -5.17
N LYS A 170 9.41 11.75 -5.18
CA LYS A 170 9.94 11.12 -6.41
C LYS A 170 8.96 10.14 -7.07
N ARG A 171 7.93 9.70 -6.36
CA ARG A 171 6.91 8.77 -6.85
C ARG A 171 5.77 9.43 -7.64
N LEU A 172 5.61 10.74 -7.57
CA LEU A 172 4.52 11.47 -8.23
C LEU A 172 5.03 12.17 -9.50
N PRO A 173 4.78 11.65 -10.70
CA PRO A 173 5.27 12.25 -11.94
C PRO A 173 4.51 13.54 -12.28
N VAL A 174 5.23 14.53 -12.83
CA VAL A 174 4.64 15.63 -13.57
C VAL A 174 4.69 15.29 -15.05
N ARG A 175 3.58 15.40 -15.74
CA ARG A 175 3.43 15.04 -17.17
C ARG A 175 3.14 16.26 -18.01
N PHE A 176 3.81 16.34 -19.15
CA PHE A 176 3.59 17.42 -20.13
C PHE A 176 2.77 16.93 -21.34
N ASP A 177 1.89 15.98 -21.09
CA ASP A 177 0.85 15.48 -21.99
C ASP A 177 -0.49 15.40 -21.25
N TYR A 178 -1.54 14.93 -21.91
CA TYR A 178 -2.88 14.80 -21.32
C TYR A 178 -3.14 13.46 -20.65
N ASN A 179 -2.10 12.66 -20.37
CA ASN A 179 -2.24 11.39 -19.70
C ASN A 179 -2.52 11.59 -18.21
N ASP A 180 -3.74 11.32 -17.77
CA ASP A 180 -4.21 11.38 -16.39
C ASP A 180 -4.28 10.01 -15.69
N ASN A 181 -3.71 8.95 -16.28
CA ASN A 181 -3.61 7.65 -15.62
C ASN A 181 -2.73 7.78 -14.39
N TYR A 182 -3.25 7.40 -13.22
CA TYR A 182 -2.50 7.54 -11.96
C TYR A 182 -1.21 6.70 -11.96
N PHE A 183 -1.31 5.47 -12.44
CA PHE A 183 -0.15 4.56 -12.59
C PHE A 183 0.34 4.52 -14.04
N SER A 184 1.63 4.23 -14.22
CA SER A 184 2.27 4.05 -15.53
C SER A 184 2.55 2.59 -15.88
N HIS A 185 2.13 1.66 -15.03
CA HIS A 185 2.38 0.22 -15.20
C HIS A 185 1.59 -0.37 -16.37
N LYS A 186 2.17 -1.40 -17.01
CA LYS A 186 1.62 -2.09 -18.18
C LYS A 186 0.27 -2.76 -17.86
N TYR A 187 0.19 -3.42 -16.72
CA TYR A 187 -0.98 -4.15 -16.27
C TYR A 187 -1.64 -3.40 -15.11
N GLN A 188 -2.95 -3.17 -15.22
CA GLN A 188 -3.74 -2.49 -14.19
C GLN A 188 -5.14 -3.09 -14.17
N GLY A 189 -5.64 -3.38 -12.97
CA GLY A 189 -6.96 -3.98 -12.86
C GLY A 189 -7.44 -4.14 -11.42
N ILE A 190 -8.68 -4.56 -11.32
CA ILE A 190 -9.32 -4.94 -10.05
C ILE A 190 -9.88 -6.37 -10.22
N PRO A 191 -9.72 -7.25 -9.22
CA PRO A 191 -10.29 -8.59 -9.28
C PRO A 191 -11.82 -8.54 -9.41
N GLU A 192 -12.38 -9.30 -10.35
CA GLU A 192 -13.82 -9.31 -10.63
C GLU A 192 -14.66 -9.63 -9.38
N HIS A 193 -14.14 -10.47 -8.48
CA HIS A 193 -14.80 -10.89 -7.23
C HIS A 193 -14.13 -10.34 -5.98
N GLY A 194 -13.27 -9.32 -6.12
CA GLY A 194 -12.54 -8.69 -5.01
C GLY A 194 -11.29 -9.44 -4.59
N TYR A 195 -10.47 -8.78 -3.79
CA TYR A 195 -9.18 -9.32 -3.36
C TYR A 195 -9.30 -10.48 -2.37
N THR A 196 -10.36 -10.50 -1.55
CA THR A 196 -10.59 -11.61 -0.61
C THR A 196 -10.70 -12.93 -1.37
N HIS A 197 -11.44 -12.97 -2.48
CA HIS A 197 -11.55 -14.14 -3.34
C HIS A 197 -10.20 -14.59 -3.92
N ILE A 198 -9.34 -13.65 -4.28
CA ILE A 198 -7.98 -13.99 -4.73
C ILE A 198 -7.19 -14.70 -3.63
N ILE A 199 -7.22 -14.16 -2.40
CA ILE A 199 -6.50 -14.76 -1.27
C ILE A 199 -7.09 -16.13 -0.88
N GLU A 200 -8.42 -16.26 -0.89
CA GLU A 200 -9.09 -17.55 -0.70
C GLU A 200 -8.60 -18.58 -1.74
N SER A 201 -8.51 -18.19 -3.01
CA SER A 201 -8.05 -19.05 -4.09
C SER A 201 -6.56 -19.44 -3.93
N ILE A 202 -5.69 -18.47 -3.54
CA ILE A 202 -4.28 -18.72 -3.25
C ILE A 202 -4.14 -19.76 -2.11
N THR A 203 -4.91 -19.58 -1.05
CA THR A 203 -4.81 -20.41 0.16
C THR A 203 -5.60 -21.72 0.08
N ASN A 204 -6.40 -21.92 -0.95
CA ASN A 204 -7.13 -23.18 -1.20
C ASN A 204 -6.17 -24.26 -1.66
N HIS A 205 -5.55 -24.96 -0.72
CA HIS A 205 -4.62 -26.07 -0.98
C HIS A 205 -4.70 -27.11 0.15
N GLN A 206 -4.61 -28.40 -0.18
CA GLN A 206 -4.75 -29.50 0.80
C GLN A 206 -3.73 -29.46 1.96
N ASN A 207 -2.57 -28.83 1.76
CA ASN A 207 -1.50 -28.72 2.75
C ASN A 207 -1.56 -27.37 3.52
N ILE A 208 -2.61 -26.57 3.34
CA ILE A 208 -2.80 -25.30 4.05
C ILE A 208 -3.99 -25.42 4.99
N GLU A 209 -3.76 -25.16 6.28
CA GLU A 209 -4.79 -24.98 7.30
C GLU A 209 -4.88 -23.50 7.67
N ILE A 210 -6.08 -22.95 7.80
CA ILE A 210 -6.31 -21.53 8.15
C ILE A 210 -7.05 -21.45 9.49
N LYS A 211 -6.52 -20.62 10.41
CA LYS A 211 -7.12 -20.35 11.72
C LYS A 211 -7.25 -18.82 11.90
N LEU A 212 -8.40 -18.28 11.55
CA LEU A 212 -8.75 -16.87 11.77
C LEU A 212 -9.17 -16.63 13.22
N GLY A 213 -9.12 -15.36 13.67
CA GLY A 213 -9.38 -14.97 15.06
C GLY A 213 -8.33 -15.52 16.04
N THR A 214 -7.15 -15.86 15.52
CA THR A 214 -6.07 -16.50 16.29
C THR A 214 -4.81 -15.63 16.24
N GLY A 215 -4.46 -15.03 17.38
CA GLY A 215 -3.21 -14.31 17.55
C GLY A 215 -2.03 -15.27 17.83
N PHE A 216 -0.83 -14.83 17.45
CA PHE A 216 0.38 -15.57 17.73
C PHE A 216 0.67 -15.64 19.23
N GLN A 217 1.05 -16.82 19.72
CA GLN A 217 1.45 -17.06 21.10
C GLN A 217 2.85 -17.70 21.14
N SER A 218 3.66 -17.32 22.12
CA SER A 218 5.06 -17.77 22.20
C SER A 218 5.25 -19.29 22.32
N ASN A 219 4.26 -20.01 22.87
CA ASN A 219 4.28 -21.47 22.94
C ASN A 219 4.21 -22.13 21.56
N MET A 220 3.61 -21.48 20.57
CA MET A 220 3.54 -21.97 19.19
C MET A 220 4.93 -22.16 18.56
N LYS A 221 5.97 -21.46 19.05
CA LYS A 221 7.35 -21.62 18.54
C LYS A 221 7.88 -23.06 18.62
N SER A 222 7.38 -23.86 19.55
CA SER A 222 7.78 -25.26 19.70
C SER A 222 6.97 -26.26 18.87
N GLU A 223 5.84 -25.84 18.33
CA GLU A 223 4.91 -26.70 17.58
C GLU A 223 5.24 -26.80 16.09
N PHE A 224 6.04 -25.83 15.58
CA PHE A 224 6.40 -25.70 14.18
C PHE A 224 7.91 -25.75 13.97
N ASP A 225 8.33 -26.23 12.81
CA ASP A 225 9.74 -26.28 12.42
C ASP A 225 10.28 -24.88 12.10
N HIS A 226 9.43 -24.03 11.50
CA HIS A 226 9.78 -22.65 11.12
C HIS A 226 8.55 -21.75 11.09
N ILE A 227 8.75 -20.45 11.37
CA ILE A 227 7.71 -19.44 11.41
C ILE A 227 8.00 -18.38 10.32
N ILE A 228 6.99 -18.00 9.57
CA ILE A 228 7.00 -16.83 8.70
C ILE A 228 6.19 -15.74 9.42
N TRP A 229 6.87 -14.68 9.85
CA TRP A 229 6.27 -13.56 10.56
C TRP A 229 5.99 -12.40 9.60
N THR A 230 4.72 -12.01 9.41
CA THR A 230 4.31 -10.88 8.60
C THR A 230 3.70 -9.73 9.39
N GLY A 231 3.65 -9.86 10.72
CA GLY A 231 3.21 -8.83 11.67
C GLY A 231 4.25 -7.71 11.85
N LYS A 232 3.96 -6.76 12.73
CA LYS A 232 4.92 -5.67 13.03
C LYS A 232 6.24 -6.23 13.58
N LEU A 233 7.36 -5.64 13.12
CA LEU A 233 8.69 -6.09 13.55
C LEU A 233 8.92 -5.90 15.06
N ASP A 234 8.52 -4.76 15.59
CA ASP A 234 8.63 -4.42 17.01
C ASP A 234 7.73 -5.26 17.91
N GLU A 235 6.57 -5.71 17.42
CA GLU A 235 5.65 -6.60 18.13
C GLU A 235 6.26 -7.98 18.42
N TRP A 236 7.04 -8.55 17.48
CA TRP A 236 7.77 -9.80 17.72
C TRP A 236 8.69 -9.74 18.94
N PHE A 237 9.22 -8.57 19.22
CA PHE A 237 10.14 -8.31 20.35
C PHE A 237 9.45 -7.66 21.56
N ASN A 238 8.12 -7.69 21.64
CA ASN A 238 7.34 -7.05 22.70
C ASN A 238 7.74 -5.58 22.93
N TYR A 239 8.06 -4.85 21.84
CA TYR A 239 8.38 -3.41 21.84
C TYR A 239 9.57 -3.02 22.72
N GLN A 240 10.50 -3.94 23.02
CA GLN A 240 11.61 -3.73 23.97
C GLN A 240 12.59 -2.60 23.62
N GLU A 241 12.68 -2.23 22.32
CA GLU A 241 13.52 -1.11 21.83
C GLU A 241 12.69 0.17 21.57
N GLY A 242 11.39 0.14 21.89
CA GLY A 242 10.42 1.19 21.60
C GLY A 242 9.52 0.89 20.40
N TYR A 243 8.51 1.70 20.22
CA TYR A 243 7.54 1.55 19.12
C TYR A 243 8.11 2.11 17.81
N LEU A 244 7.90 1.38 16.71
CA LEU A 244 8.09 1.88 15.35
C LEU A 244 6.86 2.69 14.94
N GLY A 245 7.08 3.86 14.33
CA GLY A 245 6.00 4.76 13.94
C GLY A 245 5.21 4.28 12.73
N TYR A 246 3.90 4.23 12.84
CA TYR A 246 2.98 3.95 11.73
C TYR A 246 1.89 5.00 11.65
N ARG A 247 1.32 5.17 10.45
CA ARG A 247 0.03 5.84 10.27
C ARG A 247 -1.09 4.82 10.28
N THR A 248 -2.23 5.20 10.84
CA THR A 248 -3.50 4.48 10.70
C THR A 248 -4.51 5.35 9.95
N LEU A 249 -5.58 4.71 9.48
CA LEU A 249 -6.65 5.35 8.72
C LEU A 249 -7.99 5.03 9.38
N ASP A 250 -8.79 6.08 9.60
CA ASP A 250 -10.19 5.94 9.95
C ASP A 250 -11.06 6.22 8.72
N PHE A 251 -12.09 5.42 8.52
CA PHE A 251 -13.02 5.54 7.40
C PHE A 251 -14.42 5.85 7.90
N LEU A 252 -14.95 7.01 7.49
CA LEU A 252 -16.34 7.35 7.71
C LEU A 252 -17.16 6.97 6.46
N LYS A 253 -17.92 5.88 6.58
CA LYS A 253 -18.81 5.36 5.52
C LYS A 253 -20.05 6.22 5.39
N GLY A 254 -20.47 6.48 4.15
CA GLY A 254 -21.74 7.08 3.80
C GLY A 254 -22.38 6.39 2.59
N GLU A 255 -23.69 6.57 2.41
CA GLU A 255 -24.46 6.11 1.27
C GLU A 255 -25.11 7.30 0.56
N ALA A 256 -25.35 7.20 -0.74
CA ALA A 256 -26.10 8.18 -1.52
C ALA A 256 -26.88 7.50 -2.65
N GLU A 257 -27.92 8.15 -3.13
CA GLU A 257 -28.60 7.79 -4.38
C GLU A 257 -27.78 8.27 -5.58
N GLY A 258 -27.69 7.47 -6.62
CA GLY A 258 -26.88 7.78 -7.80
C GLY A 258 -25.39 7.79 -7.50
N ASP A 259 -24.69 8.87 -7.89
CA ASP A 259 -23.28 9.14 -7.60
C ASP A 259 -23.15 10.16 -6.47
N PHE A 260 -22.11 9.99 -5.65
CA PHE A 260 -21.74 10.99 -4.64
C PHE A 260 -20.79 12.04 -5.19
N GLN A 261 -19.73 11.61 -5.90
CA GLN A 261 -18.69 12.49 -6.49
C GLN A 261 -18.39 12.20 -7.96
N GLY A 262 -18.92 11.09 -8.51
CA GLY A 262 -18.77 10.73 -9.92
C GLY A 262 -17.38 10.24 -10.33
N THR A 263 -16.55 9.84 -9.38
CA THR A 263 -15.22 9.27 -9.62
C THR A 263 -14.82 8.34 -8.46
N ALA A 264 -13.97 7.37 -8.76
CA ALA A 264 -13.52 6.41 -7.75
C ALA A 264 -12.74 7.06 -6.59
N VAL A 265 -11.86 8.04 -6.89
CA VAL A 265 -11.01 8.70 -5.88
C VAL A 265 -10.96 10.20 -6.11
N MET A 266 -11.30 10.96 -5.07
CA MET A 266 -11.13 12.40 -5.00
C MET A 266 -10.27 12.75 -3.78
N ASN A 267 -9.12 13.41 -4.01
CA ASN A 267 -8.27 13.94 -2.97
C ASN A 267 -8.69 15.35 -2.58
N TYR A 268 -8.38 15.74 -1.36
CA TYR A 268 -8.67 17.08 -0.83
C TYR A 268 -7.37 17.73 -0.37
N GLY A 269 -6.87 18.70 -1.15
CA GLY A 269 -5.61 19.42 -0.90
C GLY A 269 -5.73 20.48 0.20
N ASP A 270 -6.91 21.06 0.37
CA ASP A 270 -7.15 22.15 1.30
C ASP A 270 -6.91 21.76 2.77
N GLU A 271 -6.15 22.57 3.50
CA GLU A 271 -5.83 22.32 4.91
C GLU A 271 -7.07 22.38 5.82
N GLN A 272 -8.12 23.10 5.40
CA GLN A 272 -9.37 23.24 6.18
C GLN A 272 -10.28 22.01 6.08
N VAL A 273 -10.08 21.15 5.06
CA VAL A 273 -10.80 19.90 4.91
C VAL A 273 -10.10 18.82 5.74
N PRO A 274 -10.77 18.22 6.75
CA PRO A 274 -10.08 17.36 7.72
C PRO A 274 -9.71 15.97 7.19
N TYR A 275 -10.33 15.50 6.11
CA TYR A 275 -10.04 14.22 5.49
C TYR A 275 -9.08 14.38 4.29
N THR A 276 -8.36 13.31 3.97
CA THR A 276 -7.38 13.31 2.89
C THR A 276 -8.02 13.05 1.54
N ARG A 277 -9.01 12.14 1.50
CA ARG A 277 -9.70 11.76 0.27
C ARG A 277 -11.09 11.19 0.55
N ILE A 278 -11.88 11.13 -0.51
CA ILE A 278 -13.09 10.32 -0.55
C ILE A 278 -12.91 9.26 -1.64
N SER A 279 -13.22 8.01 -1.31
CA SER A 279 -13.35 6.91 -2.25
C SER A 279 -14.81 6.54 -2.44
N GLU A 280 -15.28 6.48 -3.69
CA GLU A 280 -16.65 6.09 -4.05
C GLU A 280 -16.60 4.69 -4.68
N HIS A 281 -17.13 3.71 -3.96
CA HIS A 281 -16.78 2.31 -4.19
C HIS A 281 -17.39 1.69 -5.44
N LYS A 282 -18.58 2.13 -5.89
CA LYS A 282 -19.17 1.58 -7.11
C LYS A 282 -18.32 1.84 -8.35
N HIS A 283 -17.53 2.92 -8.34
CA HIS A 283 -16.65 3.26 -9.45
C HIS A 283 -15.41 2.35 -9.56
N PHE A 284 -15.11 1.51 -8.56
CA PHE A 284 -14.08 0.49 -8.68
C PHE A 284 -14.55 -0.76 -9.45
N THR A 285 -15.88 -0.92 -9.60
CA THR A 285 -16.50 -2.00 -10.38
C THR A 285 -17.39 -1.45 -11.50
N PRO A 286 -16.85 -0.68 -12.46
CA PRO A 286 -17.65 0.01 -13.50
C PRO A 286 -18.39 -0.95 -14.45
N TRP A 287 -18.16 -2.23 -14.35
CA TRP A 287 -18.89 -3.29 -15.05
C TRP A 287 -20.15 -3.77 -14.33
N GLU A 288 -20.40 -3.26 -13.12
CA GLU A 288 -21.62 -3.50 -12.34
C GLU A 288 -22.54 -2.29 -12.41
N ASN A 289 -23.82 -2.51 -12.20
CA ASN A 289 -24.83 -1.44 -12.20
C ASN A 289 -25.48 -1.35 -10.83
N HIS A 290 -25.38 -0.19 -10.18
CA HIS A 290 -25.92 0.09 -8.86
C HIS A 290 -26.66 1.42 -8.86
N GLU A 291 -27.92 1.43 -8.37
CA GLU A 291 -28.72 2.64 -8.21
C GLU A 291 -28.17 3.56 -7.11
N LYS A 292 -27.62 2.95 -6.05
CA LYS A 292 -26.98 3.63 -4.93
C LYS A 292 -25.48 3.59 -5.04
N THR A 293 -24.83 4.39 -4.20
CA THR A 293 -23.38 4.35 -4.02
C THR A 293 -23.02 4.28 -2.53
N ILE A 294 -21.84 3.73 -2.24
CA ILE A 294 -21.17 3.86 -0.94
C ILE A 294 -19.87 4.62 -1.13
N TYR A 295 -19.57 5.49 -0.19
CA TYR A 295 -18.33 6.25 -0.18
C TYR A 295 -17.69 6.27 1.20
N PHE A 296 -16.37 6.39 1.24
CA PHE A 296 -15.58 6.52 2.47
C PHE A 296 -14.83 7.85 2.48
N LYS A 297 -15.00 8.61 3.57
CA LYS A 297 -14.11 9.73 3.91
C LYS A 297 -12.96 9.17 4.73
N GLU A 298 -11.74 9.40 4.27
CA GLU A 298 -10.51 8.85 4.86
C GLU A 298 -9.80 9.91 5.72
N TYR A 299 -9.57 9.57 6.97
CA TYR A 299 -8.85 10.39 7.94
C TYR A 299 -7.56 9.68 8.33
N SER A 300 -6.42 10.32 8.14
CA SER A 300 -5.13 9.78 8.57
C SER A 300 -4.74 10.33 9.94
N ARG A 301 -4.29 9.44 10.83
CA ARG A 301 -3.77 9.80 12.15
C ARG A 301 -2.60 8.92 12.56
N GLU A 302 -1.96 9.24 13.67
CA GLU A 302 -0.94 8.39 14.28
C GLU A 302 -1.54 7.05 14.71
N CYS A 303 -0.80 5.98 14.50
CA CYS A 303 -1.22 4.62 14.81
C CYS A 303 -0.96 4.33 16.29
N GLY A 304 -2.03 4.11 17.06
CA GLY A 304 -1.94 3.64 18.43
C GLY A 304 -1.69 2.14 18.52
N GLU A 305 -1.54 1.65 19.75
CA GLU A 305 -1.18 0.25 20.04
C GLU A 305 -2.17 -0.77 19.47
N HIS A 306 -3.47 -0.46 19.50
CA HIS A 306 -4.55 -1.36 19.06
C HIS A 306 -5.07 -1.03 17.66
N ASP A 307 -4.46 -0.05 16.98
CA ASP A 307 -4.85 0.36 15.65
C ASP A 307 -4.24 -0.54 14.58
N ILE A 308 -4.86 -0.53 13.41
CA ILE A 308 -4.34 -1.21 12.23
C ILE A 308 -3.23 -0.36 11.60
N PRO A 309 -2.00 -0.88 11.48
CA PRO A 309 -0.92 -0.16 10.83
C PRO A 309 -1.08 -0.17 9.30
N TYR A 310 -1.03 1.01 8.68
CA TYR A 310 -1.11 1.15 7.23
C TYR A 310 0.25 1.50 6.61
N TYR A 311 0.89 2.55 7.09
CA TYR A 311 2.11 3.08 6.48
C TYR A 311 3.21 3.28 7.52
N PRO A 312 4.40 2.68 7.35
CA PRO A 312 5.56 3.00 8.18
C PRO A 312 6.02 4.45 7.92
N ILE A 313 6.23 5.22 8.97
CA ILE A 313 6.57 6.65 8.86
C ILE A 313 8.04 6.83 8.46
N ARG A 314 8.96 6.07 9.02
CA ARG A 314 10.41 6.07 8.72
C ARG A 314 11.09 7.43 8.93
N LEU A 315 10.72 8.16 9.95
CA LEU A 315 11.43 9.36 10.38
C LEU A 315 12.81 9.00 10.97
N VAL A 316 13.63 10.00 11.26
CA VAL A 316 15.02 9.79 11.74
C VAL A 316 15.06 8.90 12.99
N ASN A 317 14.17 9.15 13.96
CA ASN A 317 14.09 8.36 15.19
C ASN A 317 13.68 6.92 14.92
N ASP A 318 12.74 6.69 14.00
CA ASP A 318 12.32 5.34 13.60
C ASP A 318 13.47 4.54 13.01
N LYS A 319 14.35 5.17 12.25
CA LYS A 319 15.54 4.51 11.69
C LYS A 319 16.50 4.03 12.76
N VAL A 320 16.67 4.78 13.86
CA VAL A 320 17.52 4.36 14.99
C VAL A 320 16.93 3.12 15.68
N ILE A 321 15.62 3.14 15.94
CA ILE A 321 14.89 2.02 16.55
C ILE A 321 14.91 0.80 15.62
N LEU A 322 14.66 1.01 14.34
CA LEU A 322 14.67 -0.03 13.31
C LEU A 322 16.01 -0.76 13.25
N LYS A 323 17.16 -0.03 13.28
CA LYS A 323 18.49 -0.65 13.30
C LYS A 323 18.69 -1.61 14.46
N LYS A 324 18.15 -1.28 15.64
CA LYS A 324 18.21 -2.15 16.80
C LYS A 324 17.39 -3.42 16.60
N TYR A 325 16.15 -3.29 16.11
CA TYR A 325 15.29 -4.43 15.81
C TYR A 325 15.85 -5.33 14.72
N LEU A 326 16.42 -4.78 13.65
CA LEU A 326 17.07 -5.57 12.61
C LEU A 326 18.25 -6.38 13.16
N LYS A 327 19.05 -5.79 14.06
CA LYS A 327 20.13 -6.52 14.73
C LYS A 327 19.61 -7.67 15.59
N LEU A 328 18.51 -7.48 16.34
CA LEU A 328 17.86 -8.52 17.13
C LEU A 328 17.25 -9.60 16.24
N ALA A 329 16.61 -9.22 15.17
CA ALA A 329 15.95 -10.12 14.24
C ALA A 329 16.93 -11.02 13.49
N ASN A 330 18.11 -10.49 13.10
CA ASN A 330 19.18 -11.28 12.48
C ASN A 330 19.77 -12.36 13.42
N GLN A 331 19.53 -12.27 14.72
CA GLN A 331 19.95 -13.28 15.70
C GLN A 331 18.88 -14.35 15.96
N GLN A 332 17.67 -14.14 15.44
CA GLN A 332 16.58 -15.10 15.64
C GLN A 332 16.79 -16.34 14.77
N LYS A 333 16.40 -17.48 15.35
CA LYS A 333 16.39 -18.76 14.65
C LYS A 333 14.96 -19.26 14.51
N LYS A 334 14.71 -20.04 13.46
CA LYS A 334 13.41 -20.62 13.16
C LYS A 334 12.30 -19.59 12.89
N VAL A 335 12.66 -18.38 12.50
CA VAL A 335 11.72 -17.36 12.05
C VAL A 335 12.30 -16.59 10.88
N THR A 336 11.46 -16.31 9.88
CA THR A 336 11.74 -15.39 8.77
C THR A 336 10.73 -14.25 8.80
N PHE A 337 11.24 -13.01 8.76
CA PHE A 337 10.45 -11.79 8.72
C PHE A 337 10.18 -11.40 7.27
N ALA A 338 8.91 -11.25 6.89
CA ALA A 338 8.49 -10.99 5.52
C ALA A 338 7.34 -9.99 5.43
N GLY A 339 7.25 -9.28 4.31
CA GLY A 339 6.18 -8.32 4.03
C GLY A 339 6.36 -6.97 4.68
N ARG A 340 5.40 -6.08 4.43
CA ARG A 340 5.48 -4.64 4.75
C ARG A 340 5.77 -4.33 6.21
N LEU A 341 5.07 -4.99 7.14
CA LEU A 341 5.15 -4.69 8.56
C LEU A 341 6.40 -5.29 9.19
N ALA A 342 6.73 -6.53 8.85
CA ALA A 342 7.89 -7.23 9.40
C ALA A 342 9.23 -6.70 8.87
N THR A 343 9.25 -6.06 7.70
CA THR A 343 10.44 -5.41 7.13
C THR A 343 10.42 -3.89 7.30
N TYR A 344 9.35 -3.34 7.89
CA TYR A 344 9.13 -1.90 8.09
C TYR A 344 9.33 -1.09 6.80
N ARG A 345 8.78 -1.56 5.67
CA ARG A 345 8.90 -0.92 4.35
C ARG A 345 7.53 -0.62 3.76
N TYR A 346 7.47 0.43 2.95
CA TYR A 346 6.33 0.65 2.06
C TYR A 346 6.48 -0.23 0.82
N MET A 347 5.46 -1.03 0.53
CA MET A 347 5.44 -1.92 -0.62
C MET A 347 4.07 -1.87 -1.28
N ASP A 348 4.03 -1.74 -2.60
CA ASP A 348 2.82 -1.94 -3.39
C ASP A 348 2.50 -3.44 -3.49
N MET A 349 1.30 -3.80 -3.93
CA MET A 349 0.85 -5.20 -3.95
C MET A 349 1.72 -6.08 -4.86
N ASP A 350 2.15 -5.57 -6.01
CA ASP A 350 2.99 -6.29 -6.95
C ASP A 350 4.38 -6.56 -6.37
N VAL A 351 5.01 -5.56 -5.74
CA VAL A 351 6.28 -5.73 -5.02
C VAL A 351 6.13 -6.74 -3.88
N THR A 352 5.00 -6.71 -3.17
CA THR A 352 4.69 -7.67 -2.11
C THR A 352 4.64 -9.10 -2.63
N ILE A 353 4.02 -9.33 -3.79
CA ILE A 353 3.97 -10.65 -4.43
C ILE A 353 5.36 -11.06 -4.91
N ARG A 354 6.08 -10.19 -5.63
CA ARG A 354 7.42 -10.46 -6.12
C ARG A 354 8.33 -10.92 -4.99
N GLU A 355 8.42 -10.14 -3.92
CA GLU A 355 9.27 -10.48 -2.79
C GLU A 355 8.83 -11.76 -2.07
N ALA A 356 7.53 -12.06 -2.02
CA ALA A 356 7.04 -13.31 -1.44
C ALA A 356 7.41 -14.53 -2.29
N LEU A 357 7.39 -14.41 -3.62
CA LEU A 357 7.84 -15.45 -4.55
C LEU A 357 9.36 -15.67 -4.42
N ASP A 358 10.16 -14.60 -4.53
CA ASP A 358 11.62 -14.67 -4.43
C ASP A 358 12.06 -15.26 -3.08
N LEU A 359 11.41 -14.82 -1.98
CA LEU A 359 11.67 -15.34 -0.65
C LEU A 359 11.35 -16.84 -0.58
N SER A 360 10.23 -17.26 -1.17
CA SER A 360 9.83 -18.67 -1.17
C SER A 360 10.84 -19.55 -1.91
N GLU A 361 11.34 -19.09 -3.06
CA GLU A 361 12.38 -19.79 -3.81
C GLU A 361 13.68 -19.96 -3.00
N LEU A 362 14.15 -18.87 -2.39
CA LEU A 362 15.37 -18.87 -1.57
C LEU A 362 15.21 -19.79 -0.35
N LEU A 363 14.08 -19.70 0.34
CA LEU A 363 13.77 -20.51 1.51
C LEU A 363 13.72 -22.01 1.14
N LEU A 364 13.06 -22.36 0.05
CA LEU A 364 12.99 -23.75 -0.45
C LEU A 364 14.36 -24.27 -0.89
N SER A 365 15.21 -23.42 -1.48
CA SER A 365 16.59 -23.74 -1.83
C SER A 365 17.44 -24.04 -0.60
N ASP A 366 17.30 -23.25 0.47
CA ASP A 366 18.02 -23.47 1.73
C ASP A 366 17.58 -24.77 2.41
N ILE A 367 16.27 -25.05 2.42
CA ILE A 367 15.72 -26.32 2.93
C ILE A 367 16.31 -27.52 2.18
N LYS A 368 16.27 -27.47 0.84
CA LYS A 368 16.79 -28.54 -0.03
C LYS A 368 18.28 -28.79 0.17
N SER A 369 19.02 -27.73 0.46
CA SER A 369 20.48 -27.75 0.67
C SER A 369 20.88 -28.00 2.13
N ASN A 370 19.92 -28.24 3.05
CA ASN A 370 20.13 -28.35 4.50
C ASN A 370 20.90 -27.15 5.09
N LYS A 371 20.71 -25.98 4.54
CA LYS A 371 21.23 -24.74 5.10
C LYS A 371 20.30 -24.18 6.19
N GLU A 372 20.85 -23.38 7.09
CA GLU A 372 20.04 -22.64 8.06
C GLU A 372 19.19 -21.61 7.31
N ILE A 373 17.87 -21.61 7.58
CA ILE A 373 16.93 -20.66 6.96
C ILE A 373 17.19 -19.28 7.56
N SER A 374 17.34 -18.28 6.69
CA SER A 374 17.63 -16.90 7.11
C SER A 374 16.42 -16.24 7.76
N SER A 375 16.68 -15.37 8.73
CA SER A 375 15.65 -14.51 9.31
C SER A 375 15.22 -13.39 8.37
N PHE A 376 16.08 -12.96 7.43
CA PHE A 376 15.76 -12.04 6.35
C PHE A 376 16.42 -12.48 5.05
N TYR A 377 15.67 -12.46 3.95
CA TYR A 377 16.18 -12.64 2.59
C TYR A 377 16.28 -11.31 1.83
N HIS A 378 15.48 -10.33 2.21
CA HIS A 378 15.53 -8.97 1.66
C HIS A 378 15.66 -7.97 2.80
N GLN A 379 16.79 -7.29 2.87
CA GLN A 379 17.03 -6.17 3.79
C GLN A 379 17.46 -4.95 2.97
N GLU A 380 16.76 -3.83 3.17
CA GLU A 380 17.30 -2.53 2.74
C GLU A 380 18.39 -2.09 3.73
N GLU A 381 19.47 -1.49 3.22
CA GLU A 381 20.40 -0.74 4.07
C GLU A 381 19.65 0.47 4.68
N VAL A 382 19.67 0.59 6.01
CA VAL A 382 18.95 1.61 6.77
C VAL A 382 19.86 2.79 7.11
#